data_aa6cc7f78871d6c2d5bd835a2e2e987e
#
_entry.id   aa6cc7f78871d6c2d5bd835a2e2e987e
#
_cell.length_a   1.000
_cell.length_b   1.000
_cell.length_c   1.000
_cell.angle_alpha   90.00
_cell.angle_beta   90.00
_cell.angle_gamma   90.00
#
_symmetry.space_group_name_H-M   'P 1'
#
loop_
_entity.id
_entity.type
_entity.pdbx_description
1 polymer ?
#
loop_
_entity_poly.entity_id
_entity_poly.type
_entity_poly.pdbx_seq_one_letter_code
_entity_poly.pdbx_strand_id
1 'polypeptide(L)'
;MTAKTTRKTGGRSRRTKGAGGIIHRADGRWEFRREIGRDPATGKRRFIAASGRTKADARERFGAKVAEMERTGLLPGAKSPYLKDYAERWLEEYRLNVKPTTYRTRAGRIHACMEVIGCIRLTDLTPDHIRKCMRVLSKRLAPSTLKDHFVSLKMMLDQAELEELIPVDPCRRVKPPRVEPTETRILSPDQPKQLIEAVPNRGAKRRGPALTVDVDESWMLLFELAFAAGMREGERYALMPYELEQRDGVPGINVQQQIQQYGKPEDAVIPAWLKAEHLYGILWLTTPKTHAAHRFVPISTSLWQRLWARIKRLGIGPRDLIFTNSRGNPVRSSTERYNWNK
;
A
#
# COMPACT_ATOMS: atom_id res chain seq x y z
N MET A 1 45.59 -79.61 -17.17
CA MET A 1 44.48 -79.26 -16.28
C MET A 1 44.68 -77.81 -15.83
N THR A 2 43.96 -76.91 -16.44
CA THR A 2 44.06 -75.45 -16.22
C THR A 2 42.89 -74.99 -15.35
N ALA A 3 43.18 -74.51 -14.14
CA ALA A 3 42.21 -74.00 -13.19
C ALA A 3 41.76 -72.59 -13.64
N LYS A 4 40.46 -72.41 -13.89
CA LYS A 4 39.80 -71.15 -14.14
C LYS A 4 39.55 -70.42 -12.83
N THR A 5 40.20 -69.30 -12.59
CA THR A 5 39.94 -68.39 -11.48
C THR A 5 38.70 -67.52 -11.78
N THR A 6 37.61 -67.76 -11.07
CA THR A 6 36.41 -66.93 -11.15
C THR A 6 36.56 -65.64 -10.37
N ARG A 7 36.62 -64.48 -11.03
CA ARG A 7 36.53 -63.14 -10.45
C ARG A 7 35.11 -62.93 -9.91
N LYS A 8 34.94 -62.82 -8.59
CA LYS A 8 33.72 -62.31 -7.95
C LYS A 8 33.51 -60.84 -8.31
N THR A 9 32.51 -60.54 -9.12
CA THR A 9 32.02 -59.22 -9.35
C THR A 9 31.20 -58.76 -8.13
N GLY A 10 31.79 -57.88 -7.31
CA GLY A 10 31.06 -57.25 -6.19
C GLY A 10 29.87 -56.43 -6.69
N GLY A 11 28.68 -56.81 -6.29
CA GLY A 11 27.42 -56.12 -6.63
C GLY A 11 27.48 -54.66 -6.18
N ARG A 12 27.42 -53.73 -7.11
CA ARG A 12 27.21 -52.31 -6.82
C ARG A 12 25.75 -52.15 -6.34
N SER A 13 25.59 -51.93 -5.04
CA SER A 13 24.32 -51.51 -4.46
C SER A 13 23.76 -50.30 -5.27
N ARG A 14 22.54 -50.44 -5.81
CA ARG A 14 21.85 -49.34 -6.47
C ARG A 14 21.55 -48.25 -5.47
N ARG A 15 22.19 -47.11 -5.66
CA ARG A 15 21.97 -45.92 -4.81
C ARG A 15 20.51 -45.45 -4.93
N THR A 16 19.91 -45.08 -3.81
CA THR A 16 18.55 -44.52 -3.76
C THR A 16 18.50 -43.22 -4.60
N LYS A 17 17.51 -43.11 -5.49
CA LYS A 17 17.33 -41.96 -6.37
C LYS A 17 17.15 -40.71 -5.50
N GLY A 18 18.06 -39.70 -5.63
CA GLY A 18 18.01 -38.47 -4.82
C GLY A 18 19.03 -38.35 -3.68
N ALA A 19 19.72 -39.44 -3.29
CA ALA A 19 20.68 -39.40 -2.15
C ALA A 19 21.99 -38.64 -2.42
N GLY A 20 22.18 -38.08 -3.63
CA GLY A 20 23.43 -37.41 -4.02
C GLY A 20 24.58 -38.38 -4.28
N GLY A 21 25.70 -37.86 -4.78
CA GLY A 21 26.92 -38.62 -5.04
C GLY A 21 28.13 -38.02 -4.35
N ILE A 22 29.07 -38.88 -3.94
CA ILE A 22 30.38 -38.43 -3.50
C ILE A 22 31.38 -38.71 -4.62
N ILE A 23 32.23 -37.76 -4.93
CA ILE A 23 33.25 -37.80 -5.96
C ILE A 23 34.57 -37.44 -5.34
N HIS A 24 35.62 -38.21 -5.64
CA HIS A 24 37.01 -37.81 -5.35
C HIS A 24 37.55 -37.07 -6.56
N ARG A 25 37.92 -35.81 -6.42
CA ARG A 25 38.43 -34.96 -7.49
C ARG A 25 39.92 -35.23 -7.76
N ALA A 26 40.36 -34.89 -8.96
CA ALA A 26 41.76 -35.00 -9.36
C ALA A 26 42.70 -34.12 -8.48
N ASP A 27 42.18 -33.07 -7.85
CA ASP A 27 42.86 -32.17 -6.91
C ASP A 27 42.98 -32.76 -5.49
N GLY A 28 42.60 -34.03 -5.28
CA GLY A 28 42.66 -34.74 -4.00
C GLY A 28 41.55 -34.39 -3.03
N ARG A 29 40.57 -33.56 -3.41
CA ARG A 29 39.45 -33.20 -2.57
C ARG A 29 38.26 -34.13 -2.77
N TRP A 30 37.47 -34.29 -1.72
CA TRP A 30 36.18 -34.96 -1.77
C TRP A 30 35.06 -33.96 -2.03
N GLU A 31 34.14 -34.28 -2.97
CA GLU A 31 32.95 -33.49 -3.26
C GLU A 31 31.69 -34.31 -3.07
N PHE A 32 30.73 -33.78 -2.26
CA PHE A 32 29.35 -34.22 -2.24
C PHE A 32 28.52 -33.40 -3.20
N ARG A 33 27.67 -34.06 -4.01
CA ARG A 33 26.84 -33.40 -5.02
C ARG A 33 25.45 -34.05 -5.07
N ARG A 34 24.40 -33.24 -5.00
CA ARG A 34 22.99 -33.65 -5.15
C ARG A 34 22.30 -32.77 -6.20
N GLU A 35 21.55 -33.39 -7.12
CA GLU A 35 20.68 -32.67 -8.06
C GLU A 35 19.47 -32.12 -7.32
N ILE A 36 19.15 -30.85 -7.56
CA ILE A 36 18.05 -30.10 -6.92
C ILE A 36 17.01 -29.62 -7.95
N GLY A 37 17.03 -30.15 -9.15
CA GLY A 37 16.11 -29.81 -10.23
C GLY A 37 16.78 -29.22 -11.45
N ARG A 38 15.99 -28.57 -12.30
CA ARG A 38 16.44 -27.92 -13.52
C ARG A 38 16.19 -26.42 -13.44
N ASP A 39 17.04 -25.64 -14.06
CA ASP A 39 16.87 -24.21 -14.24
C ASP A 39 15.66 -23.94 -15.15
N PRO A 40 14.63 -23.20 -14.72
CA PRO A 40 13.44 -22.95 -15.53
C PRO A 40 13.72 -22.18 -16.82
N ALA A 41 14.73 -21.29 -16.81
CA ALA A 41 15.06 -20.46 -17.96
C ALA A 41 15.97 -21.15 -18.98
N THR A 42 16.89 -22.02 -18.49
CA THR A 42 17.93 -22.64 -19.35
C THR A 42 17.77 -24.15 -19.53
N GLY A 43 16.87 -24.80 -18.78
CA GLY A 43 16.67 -26.27 -18.75
C GLY A 43 17.85 -27.06 -18.19
N LYS A 44 18.95 -26.40 -17.79
CA LYS A 44 20.16 -27.06 -17.25
C LYS A 44 19.93 -27.60 -15.83
N ARG A 45 20.54 -28.76 -15.53
CA ARG A 45 20.46 -29.37 -14.20
C ARG A 45 21.17 -28.48 -13.17
N ARG A 46 20.50 -28.23 -12.03
CA ARG A 46 21.06 -27.53 -10.88
C ARG A 46 21.52 -28.51 -9.83
N PHE A 47 22.63 -28.18 -9.15
CA PHE A 47 23.24 -29.05 -8.17
C PHE A 47 23.62 -28.25 -6.92
N ILE A 48 23.41 -28.85 -5.74
CA ILE A 48 24.14 -28.47 -4.54
C ILE A 48 25.42 -29.29 -4.49
N ALA A 49 26.56 -28.63 -4.26
CA ALA A 49 27.83 -29.30 -4.07
C ALA A 49 28.63 -28.65 -2.93
N ALA A 50 29.35 -29.49 -2.18
CA ALA A 50 30.33 -29.01 -1.23
C ALA A 50 31.58 -29.91 -1.29
N SER A 51 32.76 -29.30 -1.22
CA SER A 51 34.04 -29.98 -1.23
C SER A 51 34.79 -29.80 0.07
N GLY A 52 35.57 -30.83 0.45
CA GLY A 52 36.37 -30.83 1.64
C GLY A 52 37.65 -31.62 1.46
N ARG A 53 38.63 -31.47 2.35
CA ARG A 53 39.88 -32.23 2.33
C ARG A 53 39.65 -33.70 2.67
N THR A 54 38.71 -33.99 3.55
CA THR A 54 38.30 -35.33 3.91
C THR A 54 36.85 -35.59 3.47
N LYS A 55 36.45 -36.86 3.41
CA LYS A 55 35.09 -37.28 3.14
C LYS A 55 34.10 -36.80 4.20
N ALA A 56 34.53 -36.78 5.46
CA ALA A 56 33.75 -36.27 6.59
C ALA A 56 33.50 -34.75 6.48
N ASP A 57 34.57 -33.97 6.25
CA ASP A 57 34.51 -32.51 6.05
C ASP A 57 33.61 -32.12 4.87
N ALA A 58 33.71 -32.83 3.73
CA ALA A 58 32.84 -32.58 2.58
C ALA A 58 31.37 -32.86 2.88
N ARG A 59 31.09 -33.91 3.69
CA ARG A 59 29.72 -34.28 4.08
C ARG A 59 29.11 -33.28 5.06
N GLU A 60 29.89 -32.82 6.03
CA GLU A 60 29.45 -31.79 7.00
C GLU A 60 29.12 -30.48 6.30
N ARG A 61 30.00 -29.97 5.45
CA ARG A 61 29.77 -28.76 4.66
C ARG A 61 28.61 -28.89 3.71
N PHE A 62 28.38 -30.07 3.16
CA PHE A 62 27.20 -30.35 2.33
C PHE A 62 25.94 -30.32 3.16
N GLY A 63 25.93 -30.94 4.35
CA GLY A 63 24.80 -30.90 5.29
C GLY A 63 24.44 -29.47 5.71
N ALA A 64 25.45 -28.64 6.03
CA ALA A 64 25.24 -27.23 6.35
C ALA A 64 24.61 -26.44 5.22
N LYS A 65 25.05 -26.65 3.95
CA LYS A 65 24.44 -26.00 2.78
C LYS A 65 23.01 -26.46 2.51
N VAL A 66 22.70 -27.73 2.73
CA VAL A 66 21.33 -28.25 2.60
C VAL A 66 20.43 -27.67 3.67
N ALA A 67 20.88 -27.67 4.93
CA ALA A 67 20.14 -27.08 6.04
C ALA A 67 19.88 -25.57 5.84
N GLU A 68 20.87 -24.84 5.29
CA GLU A 68 20.69 -23.43 4.94
C GLU A 68 19.67 -23.23 3.81
N MET A 69 19.69 -24.08 2.78
CA MET A 69 18.69 -24.06 1.72
C MET A 69 17.28 -24.37 2.25
N GLU A 70 17.15 -25.37 3.11
CA GLU A 70 15.88 -25.74 3.74
C GLU A 70 15.37 -24.62 4.68
N ARG A 71 16.28 -23.90 5.32
CA ARG A 71 15.95 -22.75 6.19
C ARG A 71 15.59 -21.48 5.43
N THR A 72 16.20 -21.23 4.25
CA THR A 72 16.10 -19.95 3.52
C THR A 72 15.26 -20.03 2.25
N GLY A 73 14.91 -21.26 1.79
CA GLY A 73 14.29 -21.46 0.48
C GLY A 73 15.21 -21.13 -0.71
N LEU A 74 16.42 -20.61 -0.46
CA LEU A 74 17.34 -20.14 -1.50
C LEU A 74 18.36 -21.23 -1.86
N LEU A 75 18.64 -21.35 -3.16
CA LEU A 75 19.72 -22.22 -3.62
C LEU A 75 21.07 -21.74 -3.10
N PRO A 76 21.95 -22.64 -2.63
CA PRO A 76 23.29 -22.30 -2.21
C PRO A 76 24.06 -21.57 -3.32
N GLY A 77 24.52 -20.36 -3.03
CA GLY A 77 25.17 -19.48 -4.00
C GLY A 77 24.26 -18.55 -4.78
N ALA A 78 22.94 -18.71 -4.70
CA ALA A 78 22.02 -17.65 -5.11
C ALA A 78 22.16 -16.50 -4.13
N LYS A 79 22.61 -15.35 -4.59
CA LYS A 79 22.64 -14.15 -3.77
C LYS A 79 21.21 -13.70 -3.54
N SER A 80 20.76 -13.66 -2.27
CA SER A 80 19.50 -13.05 -1.91
C SER A 80 19.41 -11.63 -2.49
N PRO A 81 18.25 -11.19 -3.00
CA PRO A 81 18.09 -9.83 -3.51
C PRO A 81 18.38 -8.81 -2.40
N TYR A 82 18.76 -7.61 -2.77
CA TYR A 82 18.75 -6.51 -1.83
C TYR A 82 17.32 -6.18 -1.42
N LEU A 83 17.16 -5.68 -0.19
CA LEU A 83 15.84 -5.34 0.34
C LEU A 83 15.10 -4.31 -0.54
N LYS A 84 15.82 -3.34 -1.11
CA LYS A 84 15.26 -2.36 -2.06
C LYS A 84 14.69 -3.02 -3.32
N ASP A 85 15.39 -4.02 -3.88
CA ASP A 85 14.97 -4.69 -5.12
C ASP A 85 13.72 -5.56 -4.86
N TYR A 86 13.65 -6.18 -3.69
CA TYR A 86 12.45 -6.88 -3.23
C TYR A 86 11.29 -5.91 -3.00
N ALA A 87 11.55 -4.75 -2.38
CA ALA A 87 10.54 -3.74 -2.11
C ALA A 87 9.88 -3.22 -3.39
N GLU A 88 10.65 -2.94 -4.45
CA GLU A 88 10.10 -2.50 -5.73
C GLU A 88 9.20 -3.59 -6.36
N ARG A 89 9.66 -4.85 -6.39
CA ARG A 89 8.84 -5.97 -6.89
C ARG A 89 7.55 -6.12 -6.10
N TRP A 90 7.64 -6.09 -4.77
CA TRP A 90 6.47 -6.18 -3.90
C TRP A 90 5.49 -5.02 -4.12
N LEU A 91 6.00 -3.80 -4.31
CA LEU A 91 5.19 -2.62 -4.57
C LEU A 91 4.47 -2.70 -5.93
N GLU A 92 5.11 -3.26 -6.97
CA GLU A 92 4.47 -3.48 -8.27
C GLU A 92 3.27 -4.43 -8.18
N GLU A 93 3.38 -5.51 -7.44
CA GLU A 93 2.27 -6.44 -7.19
C GLU A 93 1.20 -5.81 -6.27
N TYR A 94 1.64 -5.12 -5.21
CA TYR A 94 0.76 -4.48 -4.24
C TYR A 94 -0.15 -3.43 -4.89
N ARG A 95 0.37 -2.65 -5.86
CA ARG A 95 -0.41 -1.58 -6.53
C ARG A 95 -1.65 -2.09 -7.27
N LEU A 96 -1.65 -3.34 -7.73
CA LEU A 96 -2.78 -3.94 -8.46
C LEU A 96 -3.94 -4.30 -7.52
N ASN A 97 -3.66 -4.46 -6.22
CA ASN A 97 -4.60 -4.96 -5.22
C ASN A 97 -5.16 -3.86 -4.31
N VAL A 98 -4.69 -2.61 -4.44
CA VAL A 98 -5.11 -1.52 -3.55
C VAL A 98 -5.48 -0.26 -4.33
N LYS A 99 -6.25 0.63 -3.68
CA LYS A 99 -6.55 1.95 -4.26
C LYS A 99 -5.28 2.78 -4.45
N PRO A 100 -5.18 3.62 -5.50
CA PRO A 100 -3.99 4.41 -5.80
C PRO A 100 -3.51 5.31 -4.64
N THR A 101 -4.42 5.85 -3.83
CA THR A 101 -4.06 6.62 -2.62
C THR A 101 -3.38 5.77 -1.56
N THR A 102 -3.86 4.53 -1.35
CA THR A 102 -3.28 3.57 -0.41
C THR A 102 -1.89 3.14 -0.88
N TYR A 103 -1.74 2.84 -2.18
CA TYR A 103 -0.45 2.54 -2.79
C TYR A 103 0.54 3.67 -2.58
N ARG A 104 0.20 4.91 -2.97
CA ARG A 104 1.08 6.08 -2.85
C ARG A 104 1.59 6.27 -1.43
N THR A 105 0.69 6.20 -0.46
CA THR A 105 1.03 6.36 0.96
C THR A 105 1.97 5.26 1.44
N ARG A 106 1.69 4.01 1.07
CA ARG A 106 2.50 2.86 1.48
C ARG A 106 3.85 2.83 0.77
N ALA A 107 3.88 3.10 -0.53
CA ALA A 107 5.12 3.21 -1.29
C ALA A 107 6.06 4.27 -0.70
N GLY A 108 5.54 5.47 -0.39
CA GLY A 108 6.35 6.51 0.26
C GLY A 108 6.93 6.07 1.61
N ARG A 109 6.16 5.31 2.41
CA ARG A 109 6.63 4.76 3.69
C ARG A 109 7.72 3.70 3.50
N ILE A 110 7.54 2.80 2.54
CA ILE A 110 8.53 1.76 2.20
C ILE A 110 9.80 2.42 1.65
N HIS A 111 9.71 3.34 0.70
CA HIS A 111 10.88 4.04 0.14
C HIS A 111 11.68 4.75 1.22
N ALA A 112 11.03 5.43 2.18
CA ALA A 112 11.73 6.04 3.31
C ALA A 112 12.50 5.02 4.18
N CYS A 113 11.99 3.79 4.33
CA CYS A 113 12.73 2.71 4.98
C CYS A 113 13.90 2.23 4.10
N MET A 114 13.71 2.14 2.78
CA MET A 114 14.75 1.69 1.83
C MET A 114 15.93 2.66 1.76
N GLU A 115 15.72 3.96 1.98
CA GLU A 115 16.83 4.92 2.14
C GLU A 115 17.81 4.52 3.26
N VAL A 116 17.34 3.83 4.30
CA VAL A 116 18.14 3.49 5.48
C VAL A 116 18.69 2.07 5.42
N ILE A 117 17.90 1.09 5.00
CA ILE A 117 18.23 -0.33 5.08
C ILE A 117 18.16 -1.07 3.73
N GLY A 118 17.84 -0.39 2.65
CA GLY A 118 17.60 -1.00 1.33
C GLY A 118 18.82 -1.70 0.72
N CYS A 119 20.06 -1.34 1.12
CA CYS A 119 21.29 -1.96 0.65
C CYS A 119 21.65 -3.28 1.37
N ILE A 120 20.85 -3.70 2.35
CA ILE A 120 21.02 -4.97 3.06
C ILE A 120 20.36 -6.08 2.25
N ARG A 121 20.98 -7.27 2.21
CA ARG A 121 20.34 -8.43 1.58
C ARG A 121 19.17 -8.90 2.42
N LEU A 122 18.12 -9.34 1.77
CA LEU A 122 16.88 -9.75 2.43
C LEU A 122 17.12 -10.85 3.48
N THR A 123 18.00 -11.81 3.21
CA THR A 123 18.38 -12.88 4.16
C THR A 123 19.25 -12.42 5.31
N ASP A 124 19.96 -11.30 5.16
CA ASP A 124 20.87 -10.76 6.17
C ASP A 124 20.17 -9.73 7.08
N LEU A 125 18.87 -9.50 6.85
CA LEU A 125 18.10 -8.55 7.62
C LEU A 125 17.88 -9.06 9.06
N THR A 126 18.23 -8.22 10.02
CA THR A 126 18.13 -8.53 11.45
C THR A 126 17.20 -7.56 12.18
N PRO A 127 16.70 -7.92 13.39
CA PRO A 127 15.95 -6.99 14.22
C PRO A 127 16.68 -5.68 14.53
N ASP A 128 18.03 -5.70 14.58
CA ASP A 128 18.83 -4.49 14.83
C ASP A 128 18.82 -3.53 13.64
N HIS A 129 18.76 -4.05 12.43
CA HIS A 129 18.57 -3.22 11.23
C HIS A 129 17.23 -2.51 11.26
N ILE A 130 16.16 -3.20 11.69
CA ILE A 130 14.82 -2.59 11.86
C ILE A 130 14.85 -1.50 12.94
N ARG A 131 15.47 -1.77 14.11
CA ARG A 131 15.60 -0.76 15.19
C ARG A 131 16.40 0.46 14.70
N LYS A 132 17.49 0.24 13.95
CA LYS A 132 18.29 1.33 13.35
C LYS A 132 17.44 2.16 12.39
N CYS A 133 16.66 1.52 11.51
CA CYS A 133 15.77 2.20 10.59
C CYS A 133 14.77 3.09 11.35
N MET A 134 14.07 2.54 12.33
CA MET A 134 13.11 3.29 13.14
C MET A 134 13.78 4.46 13.90
N ARG A 135 14.98 4.26 14.43
CA ARG A 135 15.76 5.32 15.12
C ARG A 135 16.16 6.46 14.18
N VAL A 136 16.54 6.15 12.94
CA VAL A 136 16.88 7.20 11.95
C VAL A 136 15.63 7.99 11.57
N LEU A 137 14.53 7.28 11.28
CA LEU A 137 13.27 7.92 10.87
C LEU A 137 12.60 8.70 12.01
N SER A 138 12.78 8.32 13.28
CA SER A 138 12.22 9.05 14.44
C SER A 138 12.75 10.46 14.61
N LYS A 139 13.92 10.77 14.02
CA LYS A 139 14.47 12.13 14.06
C LYS A 139 13.67 13.14 13.23
N ARG A 140 12.87 12.67 12.26
CA ARG A 140 12.12 13.52 11.31
C ARG A 140 10.61 13.25 11.27
N LEU A 141 10.14 12.20 11.94
CA LEU A 141 8.74 11.77 11.88
C LEU A 141 8.09 11.78 13.26
N ALA A 142 6.83 12.19 13.30
CA ALA A 142 6.00 12.05 14.50
C ALA A 142 5.79 10.57 14.86
N PRO A 143 5.57 10.23 16.15
CA PRO A 143 5.44 8.85 16.62
C PRO A 143 4.36 8.03 15.89
N SER A 144 3.20 8.62 15.59
CA SER A 144 2.12 7.98 14.83
C SER A 144 2.55 7.65 13.40
N THR A 145 3.19 8.59 12.72
CA THR A 145 3.72 8.40 11.37
C THR A 145 4.83 7.34 11.35
N LEU A 146 5.71 7.34 12.35
CA LEU A 146 6.77 6.33 12.49
C LEU A 146 6.18 4.92 12.68
N LYS A 147 5.13 4.79 13.49
CA LYS A 147 4.39 3.53 13.66
C LYS A 147 3.83 3.03 12.33
N ASP A 148 3.30 3.93 11.51
CA ASP A 148 2.78 3.59 10.18
C ASP A 148 3.88 3.10 9.21
N HIS A 149 5.11 3.66 9.30
CA HIS A 149 6.27 3.16 8.55
C HIS A 149 6.64 1.74 9.00
N PHE A 150 6.69 1.51 10.32
CA PHE A 150 6.94 0.18 10.88
C PHE A 150 5.90 -0.85 10.41
N VAL A 151 4.61 -0.51 10.46
CA VAL A 151 3.53 -1.41 10.00
C VAL A 151 3.64 -1.70 8.51
N SER A 152 4.02 -0.70 7.70
CA SER A 152 4.19 -0.88 6.26
C SER A 152 5.39 -1.79 5.94
N LEU A 153 6.51 -1.60 6.63
CA LEU A 153 7.69 -2.45 6.50
C LEU A 153 7.40 -3.89 6.94
N LYS A 154 6.73 -4.04 8.09
CA LYS A 154 6.32 -5.36 8.60
C LYS A 154 5.44 -6.11 7.60
N MET A 155 4.42 -5.45 7.02
CA MET A 155 3.55 -6.09 6.02
C MET A 155 4.34 -6.62 4.81
N MET A 156 5.33 -5.88 4.32
CA MET A 156 6.19 -6.32 3.22
C MET A 156 7.07 -7.51 3.62
N LEU A 157 7.60 -7.51 4.85
CA LEU A 157 8.46 -8.59 5.34
C LEU A 157 7.65 -9.84 5.76
N ASP A 158 6.43 -9.69 6.28
CA ASP A 158 5.50 -10.81 6.46
C ASP A 158 5.23 -11.52 5.11
N GLN A 159 5.09 -10.76 4.00
CA GLN A 159 4.94 -11.34 2.67
C GLN A 159 6.21 -12.07 2.21
N ALA A 160 7.39 -11.51 2.49
CA ALA A 160 8.67 -12.19 2.18
C ALA A 160 8.84 -13.52 2.96
N GLU A 161 8.30 -13.59 4.17
CA GLU A 161 8.26 -14.83 4.95
C GLU A 161 7.27 -15.84 4.33
N LEU A 162 6.07 -15.38 3.91
CA LEU A 162 5.08 -16.24 3.21
C LEU A 162 5.61 -16.76 1.87
N GLU A 163 6.45 -16.00 1.18
CA GLU A 163 7.13 -16.40 -0.05
C GLU A 163 8.39 -17.26 0.22
N GLU A 164 8.67 -17.62 1.47
CA GLU A 164 9.83 -18.40 1.91
C GLU A 164 11.20 -17.77 1.53
N LEU A 165 11.23 -16.46 1.25
CA LEU A 165 12.46 -15.72 0.95
C LEU A 165 13.29 -15.42 2.19
N ILE A 166 12.64 -15.37 3.35
CA ILE A 166 13.25 -15.29 4.68
C ILE A 166 12.56 -16.28 5.62
N PRO A 167 13.29 -16.85 6.59
CA PRO A 167 12.71 -17.86 7.49
C PRO A 167 11.74 -17.27 8.51
N VAL A 168 11.92 -16.00 8.89
CA VAL A 168 11.09 -15.27 9.87
C VAL A 168 11.21 -13.77 9.63
N ASP A 169 10.08 -13.06 9.67
CA ASP A 169 10.08 -11.58 9.65
C ASP A 169 10.79 -11.01 10.89
N PRO A 170 11.90 -10.27 10.71
CA PRO A 170 12.64 -9.69 11.84
C PRO A 170 11.84 -8.62 12.60
N CYS A 171 10.80 -8.03 12.03
CA CYS A 171 9.92 -7.08 12.71
C CYS A 171 9.16 -7.71 13.88
N ARG A 172 8.91 -9.02 13.87
CA ARG A 172 8.25 -9.73 14.98
C ARG A 172 9.02 -9.64 16.30
N ARG A 173 10.35 -9.43 16.22
CA ARG A 173 11.24 -9.29 17.39
C ARG A 173 11.53 -7.83 17.74
N VAL A 174 10.79 -6.88 17.19
CA VAL A 174 10.93 -5.45 17.45
C VAL A 174 9.59 -4.90 17.94
N LYS A 175 9.61 -4.21 19.07
CA LYS A 175 8.40 -3.51 19.56
C LYS A 175 8.08 -2.35 18.62
N PRO A 176 6.83 -2.21 18.16
CA PRO A 176 6.42 -1.06 17.34
C PRO A 176 6.60 0.24 18.13
N PRO A 177 6.83 1.38 17.44
CA PRO A 177 6.90 2.70 18.07
C PRO A 177 5.65 2.97 18.93
N ARG A 178 5.88 3.46 20.15
CA ARG A 178 4.79 3.84 21.05
C ARG A 178 4.15 5.13 20.56
N VAL A 179 2.84 5.16 20.54
CA VAL A 179 2.05 6.35 20.22
C VAL A 179 1.21 6.65 21.45
N GLU A 180 1.37 7.84 21.97
CA GLU A 180 0.50 8.30 23.07
C GLU A 180 -0.81 8.83 22.50
N PRO A 181 -1.94 8.53 23.11
CA PRO A 181 -3.22 9.08 22.70
C PRO A 181 -3.18 10.62 22.76
N THR A 182 -3.56 11.25 21.67
CA THR A 182 -3.73 12.71 21.63
C THR A 182 -5.21 13.01 21.82
N GLU A 183 -5.54 13.87 22.77
CA GLU A 183 -6.91 14.34 22.94
C GLU A 183 -7.35 15.09 21.68
N THR A 184 -8.44 14.63 21.09
CA THR A 184 -9.07 15.33 19.97
C THR A 184 -10.00 16.40 20.54
N ARG A 185 -9.71 17.67 20.25
CA ARG A 185 -10.62 18.76 20.58
C ARG A 185 -11.86 18.65 19.69
N ILE A 186 -13.00 18.46 20.31
CA ILE A 186 -14.30 18.44 19.66
C ILE A 186 -14.85 19.86 19.67
N LEU A 187 -15.40 20.32 18.54
CA LEU A 187 -16.08 21.61 18.46
C LEU A 187 -17.34 21.59 19.35
N SER A 188 -17.60 22.70 20.06
CA SER A 188 -18.88 22.86 20.76
C SER A 188 -20.02 22.95 19.74
N PRO A 189 -21.28 22.65 20.12
CA PRO A 189 -22.42 22.68 19.17
C PRO A 189 -22.60 24.01 18.44
N ASP A 190 -22.22 25.13 19.03
CA ASP A 190 -22.38 26.47 18.44
C ASP A 190 -21.25 26.87 17.47
N GLN A 191 -20.04 26.29 17.64
CA GLN A 191 -18.90 26.64 16.83
C GLN A 191 -19.09 26.34 15.33
N PRO A 192 -19.68 25.20 14.90
CA PRO A 192 -19.99 24.97 13.48
C PRO A 192 -20.86 26.05 12.86
N LYS A 193 -21.89 26.51 13.58
CA LYS A 193 -22.79 27.59 13.14
C LYS A 193 -22.03 28.90 12.94
N GLN A 194 -21.22 29.28 13.92
CA GLN A 194 -20.37 30.50 13.86
C GLN A 194 -19.39 30.43 12.68
N LEU A 195 -18.81 29.24 12.43
CA LEU A 195 -17.90 29.05 11.28
C LEU A 195 -18.61 29.23 9.93
N ILE A 196 -19.82 28.69 9.78
CA ILE A 196 -20.62 28.84 8.57
C ILE A 196 -21.01 30.31 8.35
N GLU A 197 -21.46 30.98 9.40
CA GLU A 197 -21.85 32.41 9.38
C GLU A 197 -20.67 33.33 9.08
N ALA A 198 -19.45 32.95 9.41
CA ALA A 198 -18.24 33.71 9.16
C ALA A 198 -17.76 33.64 7.68
N VAL A 199 -18.25 32.70 6.87
CA VAL A 199 -17.83 32.51 5.48
C VAL A 199 -18.01 33.76 4.59
N PRO A 200 -19.15 34.48 4.63
CA PRO A 200 -19.39 35.64 3.75
C PRO A 200 -18.40 36.80 3.94
N ASN A 201 -17.71 36.89 5.07
CA ASN A 201 -16.79 37.98 5.37
C ASN A 201 -15.35 37.73 4.86
N ARG A 202 -15.10 36.62 4.18
CA ARG A 202 -13.74 36.12 3.92
C ARG A 202 -13.16 36.46 2.54
N GLY A 203 -13.66 37.40 1.79
CA GLY A 203 -13.04 37.62 0.48
C GLY A 203 -13.57 38.73 -0.40
N ALA A 204 -14.46 39.53 0.10
CA ALA A 204 -15.11 40.61 -0.64
C ALA A 204 -14.17 41.62 -1.35
N LYS A 205 -12.93 41.76 -0.88
CA LYS A 205 -11.96 42.71 -1.43
C LYS A 205 -11.25 42.27 -2.72
N ARG A 206 -11.37 41.02 -3.15
CA ARG A 206 -10.61 40.46 -4.30
C ARG A 206 -11.46 39.95 -5.47
N ARG A 207 -12.79 39.94 -5.37
CA ARG A 207 -13.69 39.36 -6.37
C ARG A 207 -14.84 40.32 -6.63
N GLY A 208 -15.34 40.36 -7.87
CA GLY A 208 -16.55 41.11 -8.16
C GLY A 208 -17.78 40.58 -7.39
N PRO A 209 -18.81 41.41 -7.14
CA PRO A 209 -19.93 41.09 -6.25
C PRO A 209 -20.63 39.76 -6.58
N ALA A 210 -20.94 39.48 -7.84
CA ALA A 210 -21.67 38.28 -8.26
C ALA A 210 -20.89 36.98 -8.04
N LEU A 211 -19.58 36.97 -8.33
CA LEU A 211 -18.68 35.81 -8.10
C LEU A 211 -18.43 35.56 -6.62
N THR A 212 -18.49 36.61 -5.79
CA THR A 212 -18.29 36.48 -4.34
C THR A 212 -19.45 35.75 -3.69
N VAL A 213 -20.68 36.12 -4.03
CA VAL A 213 -21.94 35.52 -3.49
C VAL A 213 -21.98 34.01 -3.78
N ASP A 214 -21.69 33.61 -5.03
CA ASP A 214 -21.74 32.18 -5.40
C ASP A 214 -20.64 31.34 -4.73
N VAL A 215 -19.45 31.88 -4.60
CA VAL A 215 -18.34 31.19 -3.90
C VAL A 215 -18.61 31.05 -2.41
N ASP A 216 -19.13 32.10 -1.77
CA ASP A 216 -19.42 32.08 -0.34
C ASP A 216 -20.58 31.11 -0.04
N GLU A 217 -21.64 31.13 -0.84
CA GLU A 217 -22.74 30.17 -0.77
C GLU A 217 -22.24 28.71 -0.90
N SER A 218 -21.35 28.44 -1.86
CA SER A 218 -20.76 27.12 -2.06
C SER A 218 -20.02 26.61 -0.81
N TRP A 219 -19.22 27.48 -0.16
CA TRP A 219 -18.50 27.10 1.07
C TRP A 219 -19.43 26.94 2.26
N MET A 220 -20.46 27.80 2.41
CA MET A 220 -21.47 27.64 3.45
C MET A 220 -22.16 26.28 3.34
N LEU A 221 -22.63 25.91 2.14
CA LEU A 221 -23.30 24.63 1.90
C LEU A 221 -22.34 23.43 2.11
N LEU A 222 -21.10 23.52 1.64
CA LEU A 222 -20.08 22.47 1.85
C LEU A 222 -19.77 22.24 3.33
N PHE A 223 -19.67 23.32 4.12
CA PHE A 223 -19.43 23.19 5.57
C PHE A 223 -20.67 22.69 6.29
N GLU A 224 -21.87 23.13 5.88
CA GLU A 224 -23.11 22.62 6.49
C GLU A 224 -23.29 21.13 6.21
N LEU A 225 -23.02 20.66 4.99
CA LEU A 225 -23.00 19.22 4.67
C LEU A 225 -21.96 18.44 5.50
N ALA A 226 -20.83 19.07 5.85
CA ALA A 226 -19.85 18.44 6.72
C ALA A 226 -20.35 18.30 8.17
N PHE A 227 -20.91 19.37 8.73
CA PHE A 227 -21.29 19.43 10.15
C PHE A 227 -22.65 18.83 10.43
N ALA A 228 -23.66 19.19 9.64
CA ALA A 228 -25.04 18.75 9.85
C ALA A 228 -25.32 17.36 9.29
N ALA A 229 -24.73 17.00 8.13
CA ALA A 229 -24.95 15.72 7.47
C ALA A 229 -23.81 14.71 7.65
N GLY A 230 -22.70 15.10 8.30
CA GLY A 230 -21.55 14.20 8.52
C GLY A 230 -20.93 13.63 7.26
N MET A 231 -21.07 14.32 6.13
CA MET A 231 -20.55 13.87 4.85
C MET A 231 -19.02 14.07 4.77
N ARG A 232 -18.34 13.07 4.26
CA ARG A 232 -16.89 13.15 4.05
C ARG A 232 -16.56 14.14 2.93
N GLU A 233 -15.36 14.71 3.00
CA GLU A 233 -14.87 15.68 2.02
C GLU A 233 -15.08 15.23 0.55
N GLY A 234 -14.61 14.05 0.21
CA GLY A 234 -14.74 13.51 -1.15
C GLY A 234 -16.19 13.24 -1.59
N GLU A 235 -17.07 12.90 -0.66
CA GLU A 235 -18.51 12.68 -0.92
C GLU A 235 -19.19 14.02 -1.23
N ARG A 236 -18.89 15.08 -0.46
CA ARG A 236 -19.44 16.42 -0.67
C ARG A 236 -19.05 17.02 -2.02
N TYR A 237 -17.78 16.82 -2.42
CA TYR A 237 -17.29 17.32 -3.72
C TYR A 237 -17.85 16.55 -4.91
N ALA A 238 -18.24 15.30 -4.70
CA ALA A 238 -18.83 14.46 -5.74
C ALA A 238 -20.35 14.62 -5.87
N LEU A 239 -20.99 15.42 -5.01
CA LEU A 239 -22.44 15.50 -4.93
C LEU A 239 -23.04 16.03 -6.26
N MET A 240 -24.02 15.28 -6.77
CA MET A 240 -24.78 15.56 -7.99
C MET A 240 -26.29 15.62 -7.69
N PRO A 241 -27.08 16.35 -8.48
CA PRO A 241 -28.54 16.48 -8.24
C PRO A 241 -29.30 15.15 -8.14
N TYR A 242 -28.91 14.11 -8.90
CA TYR A 242 -29.61 12.82 -8.89
C TYR A 242 -29.45 12.06 -7.55
N GLU A 243 -28.48 12.42 -6.71
CA GLU A 243 -28.29 11.84 -5.38
C GLU A 243 -29.20 12.48 -4.31
N LEU A 244 -29.86 13.60 -4.65
CA LEU A 244 -30.84 14.24 -3.78
C LEU A 244 -32.18 13.51 -3.94
N GLU A 245 -32.65 12.86 -2.90
CA GLU A 245 -33.90 12.10 -2.90
C GLU A 245 -34.69 12.28 -1.60
N GLN A 246 -35.98 11.98 -1.64
CA GLN A 246 -36.80 11.89 -0.43
C GLN A 246 -37.16 10.43 -0.16
N ARG A 247 -37.03 10.02 1.10
CA ARG A 247 -37.49 8.70 1.59
C ARG A 247 -38.50 8.91 2.68
N ASP A 248 -39.69 8.37 2.51
CA ASP A 248 -40.80 8.52 3.45
C ASP A 248 -41.07 10.00 3.82
N GLY A 249 -40.97 10.89 2.85
CA GLY A 249 -41.17 12.34 3.04
C GLY A 249 -39.98 13.07 3.65
N VAL A 250 -38.90 12.36 4.02
CA VAL A 250 -37.68 12.95 4.61
C VAL A 250 -36.68 13.27 3.48
N PRO A 251 -36.30 14.56 3.30
CA PRO A 251 -35.27 14.92 2.32
C PRO A 251 -33.89 14.42 2.73
N GLY A 252 -33.11 14.01 1.76
CA GLY A 252 -31.78 13.46 2.06
C GLY A 252 -30.90 13.29 0.84
N ILE A 253 -29.74 12.74 1.08
CA ILE A 253 -28.69 12.48 0.09
C ILE A 253 -28.36 10.99 0.09
N ASN A 254 -28.50 10.36 -1.07
CA ASN A 254 -28.08 8.98 -1.28
C ASN A 254 -26.61 8.95 -1.71
N VAL A 255 -25.71 8.83 -0.77
CA VAL A 255 -24.26 8.87 -1.03
C VAL A 255 -23.83 7.64 -1.80
N GLN A 256 -23.43 7.80 -3.06
CA GLN A 256 -23.04 6.72 -3.96
C GLN A 256 -21.61 6.84 -4.50
N GLN A 257 -21.01 8.03 -4.40
CA GLN A 257 -19.74 8.33 -5.02
C GLN A 257 -18.91 9.31 -4.20
N GLN A 258 -17.64 9.43 -4.55
CA GLN A 258 -16.70 10.36 -3.96
C GLN A 258 -15.65 10.81 -4.98
N ILE A 259 -15.10 11.99 -4.82
CA ILE A 259 -13.90 12.44 -5.55
C ILE A 259 -12.65 12.05 -4.77
N GLN A 260 -11.66 11.47 -5.48
CA GLN A 260 -10.36 11.09 -4.96
C GLN A 260 -9.23 11.59 -5.87
N GLN A 261 -8.02 11.75 -5.30
CA GLN A 261 -6.83 12.17 -6.05
C GLN A 261 -5.97 10.94 -6.37
N TYR A 262 -6.08 10.42 -7.60
CA TYR A 262 -5.31 9.23 -8.01
C TYR A 262 -4.06 9.55 -8.84
N GLY A 263 -3.88 10.78 -9.26
CA GLY A 263 -2.84 11.21 -10.19
C GLY A 263 -3.42 11.56 -11.55
N LYS A 264 -2.57 12.03 -12.45
CA LYS A 264 -2.97 12.29 -13.83
C LYS A 264 -3.25 10.97 -14.57
N PRO A 265 -4.08 10.96 -15.63
CA PRO A 265 -4.41 9.74 -16.36
C PRO A 265 -3.19 8.95 -16.86
N GLU A 266 -2.14 9.65 -17.29
CA GLU A 266 -0.89 9.06 -17.78
C GLU A 266 -0.07 8.35 -16.69
N ASP A 267 -0.24 8.75 -15.41
CA ASP A 267 0.54 8.24 -14.27
C ASP A 267 -0.28 7.32 -13.36
N ALA A 268 -1.62 7.42 -13.45
CA ALA A 268 -2.51 6.73 -12.54
C ALA A 268 -2.71 5.27 -12.96
N VAL A 269 -2.30 4.33 -12.12
CA VAL A 269 -2.67 2.92 -12.28
C VAL A 269 -3.96 2.66 -11.52
N ILE A 270 -5.03 2.48 -12.28
CA ILE A 270 -6.35 2.16 -11.74
C ILE A 270 -6.53 0.64 -11.80
N PRO A 271 -6.65 -0.05 -10.64
CA PRO A 271 -6.90 -1.49 -10.63
C PRO A 271 -8.22 -1.83 -11.35
N ALA A 272 -8.26 -2.96 -12.04
CA ALA A 272 -9.44 -3.37 -12.83
C ALA A 272 -10.73 -3.52 -12.01
N TRP A 273 -10.63 -3.82 -10.72
CA TRP A 273 -11.76 -3.94 -9.80
C TRP A 273 -12.29 -2.58 -9.32
N LEU A 274 -11.54 -1.47 -9.50
CA LEU A 274 -11.91 -0.14 -9.03
C LEU A 274 -12.66 0.62 -10.13
N LYS A 275 -13.93 0.88 -9.91
CA LYS A 275 -14.71 1.80 -10.78
C LYS A 275 -14.26 3.23 -10.49
N ALA A 276 -13.54 3.83 -11.43
CA ALA A 276 -13.06 5.19 -11.34
C ALA A 276 -13.15 5.87 -12.71
N GLU A 277 -13.68 7.07 -12.74
CA GLU A 277 -13.81 7.93 -13.92
C GLU A 277 -12.96 9.18 -13.73
N HIS A 278 -12.13 9.52 -14.73
CA HIS A 278 -11.32 10.72 -14.67
C HIS A 278 -12.18 11.96 -14.86
N LEU A 279 -12.11 12.90 -13.93
CA LEU A 279 -12.86 14.16 -14.01
C LEU A 279 -11.98 15.32 -14.51
N TYR A 280 -10.89 15.60 -13.82
CA TYR A 280 -10.02 16.74 -14.12
C TYR A 280 -8.66 16.64 -13.43
N GLY A 281 -7.57 16.77 -14.17
CA GLY A 281 -6.21 16.77 -13.64
C GLY A 281 -5.88 15.49 -12.87
N ILE A 282 -5.79 15.59 -11.56
CA ILE A 282 -5.53 14.43 -10.68
C ILE A 282 -6.79 13.88 -10.00
N LEU A 283 -7.97 14.45 -10.30
CA LEU A 283 -9.23 14.15 -9.64
C LEU A 283 -10.00 13.08 -10.41
N TRP A 284 -10.50 12.11 -9.68
CA TRP A 284 -11.25 10.98 -10.18
C TRP A 284 -12.53 10.79 -9.38
N LEU A 285 -13.62 10.53 -10.07
CA LEU A 285 -14.88 10.08 -9.47
C LEU A 285 -14.79 8.56 -9.24
N THR A 286 -15.14 8.11 -8.05
CA THR A 286 -15.06 6.70 -7.70
C THR A 286 -16.14 6.31 -6.69
N THR A 287 -16.42 5.01 -6.60
CA THR A 287 -17.29 4.48 -5.55
C THR A 287 -16.69 4.71 -4.14
N PRO A 288 -17.50 4.81 -3.10
CA PRO A 288 -17.05 4.90 -1.73
C PRO A 288 -16.12 3.76 -1.32
N LYS A 289 -15.42 3.92 -0.19
CA LYS A 289 -14.39 2.97 0.27
C LYS A 289 -14.94 1.58 0.61
N THR A 290 -16.16 1.53 1.13
CA THR A 290 -16.80 0.29 1.60
C THR A 290 -18.28 0.27 1.18
N HIS A 291 -18.88 -0.91 1.11
CA HIS A 291 -20.31 -1.05 0.85
C HIS A 291 -21.18 -0.28 1.85
N ALA A 292 -20.80 -0.28 3.14
CA ALA A 292 -21.49 0.48 4.20
C ALA A 292 -21.37 2.01 4.04
N ALA A 293 -20.54 2.51 3.13
CA ALA A 293 -20.45 3.94 2.84
C ALA A 293 -21.53 4.39 1.83
N HIS A 294 -22.19 3.46 1.12
CA HIS A 294 -23.42 3.73 0.41
C HIS A 294 -24.53 3.87 1.45
N ARG A 295 -25.02 5.08 1.63
CA ARG A 295 -26.00 5.39 2.66
C ARG A 295 -26.87 6.56 2.28
N PHE A 296 -28.10 6.54 2.78
CA PHE A 296 -28.95 7.71 2.80
C PHE A 296 -28.61 8.57 4.02
N VAL A 297 -28.39 9.85 3.80
CA VAL A 297 -28.11 10.83 4.84
C VAL A 297 -29.27 11.82 4.87
N PRO A 298 -30.14 11.81 5.89
CA PRO A 298 -31.21 12.79 6.03
C PRO A 298 -30.62 14.19 6.25
N ILE A 299 -31.23 15.19 5.64
CA ILE A 299 -30.84 16.59 5.79
C ILE A 299 -32.07 17.45 6.14
N SER A 300 -31.82 18.64 6.70
CA SER A 300 -32.92 19.57 7.01
C SER A 300 -33.61 20.06 5.74
N THR A 301 -34.89 20.35 5.86
CA THR A 301 -35.69 20.95 4.75
C THR A 301 -35.07 22.26 4.25
N SER A 302 -34.51 23.07 5.14
CA SER A 302 -33.81 24.31 4.79
C SER A 302 -32.58 24.06 3.92
N LEU A 303 -31.70 23.07 4.29
CA LEU A 303 -30.53 22.71 3.49
C LEU A 303 -30.97 22.15 2.12
N TRP A 304 -31.98 21.29 2.11
CA TRP A 304 -32.56 20.75 0.90
C TRP A 304 -33.05 21.86 -0.07
N GLN A 305 -33.81 22.82 0.44
CA GLN A 305 -34.34 23.94 -0.38
C GLN A 305 -33.22 24.80 -0.94
N ARG A 306 -32.15 25.07 -0.17
CA ARG A 306 -30.98 25.84 -0.61
C ARG A 306 -30.18 25.09 -1.68
N LEU A 307 -30.01 23.79 -1.55
CA LEU A 307 -29.34 22.97 -2.58
C LEU A 307 -30.13 23.03 -3.89
N TRP A 308 -31.47 22.85 -3.87
CA TRP A 308 -32.31 22.93 -5.05
C TRP A 308 -32.36 24.33 -5.64
N ALA A 309 -32.41 25.36 -4.82
CA ALA A 309 -32.35 26.75 -5.28
C ALA A 309 -31.05 27.03 -6.04
N ARG A 310 -29.92 26.53 -5.52
CA ARG A 310 -28.64 26.61 -6.20
C ARG A 310 -28.62 25.85 -7.53
N ILE A 311 -29.10 24.61 -7.55
CA ILE A 311 -29.17 23.77 -8.76
C ILE A 311 -29.99 24.50 -9.84
N LYS A 312 -31.16 24.99 -9.48
CA LYS A 312 -32.06 25.72 -10.40
C LYS A 312 -31.41 27.02 -10.89
N ARG A 313 -30.83 27.82 -10.00
CA ARG A 313 -30.23 29.11 -10.34
C ARG A 313 -29.05 28.99 -11.29
N LEU A 314 -28.23 27.95 -11.10
CA LEU A 314 -27.02 27.72 -11.90
C LEU A 314 -27.25 26.80 -13.10
N GLY A 315 -28.47 26.26 -13.28
CA GLY A 315 -28.78 25.34 -14.37
C GLY A 315 -28.00 24.02 -14.33
N ILE A 316 -27.72 23.50 -13.11
CA ILE A 316 -26.91 22.28 -12.91
C ILE A 316 -27.71 21.05 -13.38
N GLY A 317 -27.17 20.30 -14.32
CA GLY A 317 -27.77 19.06 -14.83
C GLY A 317 -27.78 17.92 -13.82
N PRO A 318 -28.62 16.90 -14.03
CA PRO A 318 -28.78 15.80 -13.05
C PRO A 318 -27.48 15.08 -12.68
N ARG A 319 -26.50 15.03 -13.57
CA ARG A 319 -25.20 14.36 -13.38
C ARG A 319 -24.00 15.31 -13.39
N ASP A 320 -24.25 16.59 -13.18
CA ASP A 320 -23.21 17.59 -13.01
C ASP A 320 -22.91 17.80 -11.54
N LEU A 321 -21.67 18.17 -11.22
CA LEU A 321 -21.27 18.46 -9.84
C LEU A 321 -21.99 19.71 -9.32
N ILE A 322 -22.62 19.62 -8.14
CA ILE A 322 -23.26 20.78 -7.49
C ILE A 322 -22.20 21.82 -7.08
N PHE A 323 -20.97 21.36 -6.74
CA PHE A 323 -19.91 22.22 -6.26
C PHE A 323 -18.71 22.20 -7.20
N THR A 324 -18.46 23.31 -7.85
CA THR A 324 -17.32 23.54 -8.71
C THR A 324 -16.61 24.83 -8.29
N ASN A 325 -15.36 24.99 -8.72
CA ASN A 325 -14.64 26.24 -8.56
C ASN A 325 -15.12 27.28 -9.60
N SER A 326 -14.62 28.54 -9.52
CA SER A 326 -14.99 29.61 -10.45
C SER A 326 -14.69 29.35 -11.93
N ARG A 327 -13.99 28.26 -12.26
CA ARG A 327 -13.69 27.84 -13.64
C ARG A 327 -14.53 26.62 -14.06
N GLY A 328 -15.52 26.21 -13.27
CA GLY A 328 -16.32 25.01 -13.52
C GLY A 328 -15.63 23.68 -13.19
N ASN A 329 -14.41 23.68 -12.66
CA ASN A 329 -13.70 22.45 -12.33
C ASN A 329 -14.07 21.96 -10.91
N PRO A 330 -13.92 20.63 -10.63
CA PRO A 330 -14.19 20.08 -9.32
C PRO A 330 -13.38 20.74 -8.20
N VAL A 331 -13.97 20.85 -7.01
CA VAL A 331 -13.31 21.38 -5.81
C VAL A 331 -12.19 20.42 -5.36
N ARG A 332 -11.10 20.95 -4.79
CA ARG A 332 -9.96 20.20 -4.25
C ARG A 332 -9.85 20.36 -2.75
N SER A 333 -9.41 19.32 -2.08
CA SER A 333 -9.08 19.33 -0.63
C SER A 333 -8.14 20.47 -0.21
N SER A 334 -7.16 20.79 -1.03
CA SER A 334 -6.23 21.90 -0.77
C SER A 334 -6.93 23.26 -0.74
N THR A 335 -7.97 23.43 -1.58
CA THR A 335 -8.77 24.64 -1.63
C THR A 335 -9.66 24.77 -0.39
N GLU A 336 -10.27 23.66 0.08
CA GLU A 336 -11.03 23.65 1.33
C GLU A 336 -10.15 23.98 2.53
N ARG A 337 -9.02 23.30 2.67
CA ARG A 337 -8.05 23.59 3.74
C ARG A 337 -7.59 25.04 3.76
N TYR A 338 -7.31 25.61 2.59
CA TYR A 338 -6.96 27.02 2.49
C TYR A 338 -8.09 27.94 2.96
N ASN A 339 -9.34 27.63 2.60
CA ASN A 339 -10.50 28.42 3.02
C ASN A 339 -10.84 28.20 4.50
N TRP A 340 -10.59 27.01 5.03
CA TRP A 340 -10.76 26.71 6.44
C TRP A 340 -9.79 27.48 7.35
N ASN A 341 -8.53 27.63 6.92
CA ASN A 341 -7.47 28.28 7.71
C ASN A 341 -7.47 29.81 7.58
N LYS A 342 -8.32 30.39 6.76
CA LYS A 342 -8.52 31.84 6.65
C LYS A 342 -9.51 32.35 7.68
#